data_f297be03b61ea45140c78d74f575cf63
#
_entry.id   f297be03b61ea45140c78d74f575cf63
#
_cell.length_a   1.000
_cell.length_b   1.000
_cell.length_c   1.000
_cell.angle_alpha   90.00
_cell.angle_beta   90.00
_cell.angle_gamma   90.00
#
_symmetry.space_group_name_H-M   'P 1'
#
loop_
_entity.id
_entity.type
_entity.pdbx_description
1 polymer ?
#
loop_
_entity_poly.entity_id
_entity_poly.type
_entity_poly.pdbx_seq_one_letter_code
_entity_poly.pdbx_strand_id
1 'polypeptide(L)'
;MAEKRRARSLAEVQERMASVFSEEVLKKGLEVSLRPTDVVVTPFGKSGTTWTQQIVHTLRTRGDMDFDDISRVVPWIEVSAALDIDLDAEQKANPRAFKSHLAWGPMPKGGKYINVVRDPVDAAISMHRFQEGWFLEPGAVSLDEFIVKGYLKDRRYYHHLKSWWPRRNDDDVLFLAYEHMLEDG
;
A
#
# COMPACT_ATOMS: atom_id res chain seq x y z
N MET A 1 -17.73 -8.10 -21.30
CA MET A 1 -16.42 -8.58 -20.77
C MET A 1 -16.69 -9.84 -19.98
N ALA A 2 -16.04 -10.97 -20.30
CA ALA A 2 -16.20 -12.20 -19.51
C ALA A 2 -15.74 -11.92 -18.08
N GLU A 3 -16.61 -12.21 -17.13
CA GLU A 3 -16.32 -12.09 -15.70
C GLU A 3 -15.10 -12.96 -15.41
N LYS A 4 -13.97 -12.34 -15.05
CA LYS A 4 -12.76 -13.09 -14.73
C LYS A 4 -13.05 -13.93 -13.49
N ARG A 5 -13.16 -15.25 -13.64
CA ARG A 5 -13.38 -16.21 -12.56
C ARG A 5 -12.42 -15.90 -11.41
N ARG A 6 -12.94 -15.80 -10.19
CA ARG A 6 -12.13 -15.58 -8.97
C ARG A 6 -11.22 -16.79 -8.70
N ALA A 7 -10.11 -16.56 -8.03
CA ALA A 7 -9.17 -17.62 -7.66
C ALA A 7 -9.76 -18.53 -6.58
N ARG A 8 -9.41 -19.81 -6.59
CA ARG A 8 -9.86 -20.80 -5.61
C ARG A 8 -8.77 -21.25 -4.64
N SER A 9 -7.56 -20.71 -4.81
CA SER A 9 -6.43 -21.02 -3.92
C SER A 9 -5.48 -19.83 -3.81
N LEU A 10 -4.63 -19.83 -2.77
CA LEU A 10 -3.56 -18.86 -2.61
C LEU A 10 -2.56 -18.89 -3.77
N ALA A 11 -2.29 -20.07 -4.32
CA ALA A 11 -1.40 -20.22 -5.46
C ALA A 11 -1.93 -19.51 -6.71
N GLU A 12 -3.24 -19.66 -7.01
CA GLU A 12 -3.88 -18.94 -8.12
C GLU A 12 -3.86 -17.42 -7.93
N VAL A 13 -4.02 -16.93 -6.68
CA VAL A 13 -3.89 -15.50 -6.37
C VAL A 13 -2.46 -15.02 -6.65
N GLN A 14 -1.45 -15.76 -6.18
CA GLN A 14 -0.04 -15.41 -6.40
C GLN A 14 0.31 -15.37 -7.88
N GLU A 15 -0.14 -16.33 -8.66
CA GLU A 15 0.07 -16.36 -10.11
C GLU A 15 -0.52 -15.13 -10.81
N ARG A 16 -1.75 -14.76 -10.45
CA ARG A 16 -2.40 -13.56 -11.01
C ARG A 16 -1.72 -12.27 -10.61
N MET A 17 -1.22 -12.18 -9.38
CA MET A 17 -0.49 -11.01 -8.88
C MET A 17 0.91 -10.90 -9.51
N ALA A 18 1.53 -12.01 -9.91
CA ALA A 18 2.89 -12.02 -10.46
C ALA A 18 3.02 -11.13 -11.71
N SER A 19 1.98 -11.02 -12.54
CA SER A 19 1.99 -10.13 -13.70
C SER A 19 1.89 -8.65 -13.34
N VAL A 20 1.15 -8.33 -12.28
CA VAL A 20 0.96 -6.94 -11.80
C VAL A 20 2.20 -6.45 -11.05
N PHE A 21 2.86 -7.35 -10.31
CA PHE A 21 4.07 -7.07 -9.54
C PHE A 21 5.30 -7.71 -10.17
N SER A 22 5.40 -7.69 -11.52
CA SER A 22 6.59 -8.19 -12.19
C SER A 22 7.81 -7.35 -11.83
N GLU A 23 9.00 -7.95 -11.94
CA GLU A 23 10.27 -7.26 -11.67
C GLU A 23 10.43 -6.00 -12.55
N GLU A 24 10.00 -6.08 -13.80
CA GLU A 24 10.04 -4.94 -14.74
C GLU A 24 9.12 -3.80 -14.29
N VAL A 25 7.87 -4.10 -13.89
CA VAL A 25 6.91 -3.11 -13.41
C VAL A 25 7.45 -2.45 -12.14
N LEU A 26 7.94 -3.26 -11.19
CA LEU A 26 8.50 -2.75 -9.94
C LEU A 26 9.72 -1.85 -10.23
N LYS A 27 10.65 -2.29 -11.08
CA LYS A 27 11.84 -1.51 -11.43
C LYS A 27 11.49 -0.12 -11.97
N LYS A 28 10.54 -0.03 -12.90
CA LYS A 28 10.06 1.25 -13.44
C LYS A 28 9.46 2.16 -12.36
N GLY A 29 8.64 1.62 -11.46
CA GLY A 29 8.08 2.40 -10.36
C GLY A 29 9.17 2.95 -9.42
N LEU A 30 10.24 2.18 -9.19
CA LEU A 30 11.35 2.58 -8.34
C LEU A 30 12.27 3.66 -8.97
N GLU A 31 12.14 3.94 -10.25
CA GLU A 31 12.88 5.02 -10.93
C GLU A 31 12.34 6.42 -10.60
N VAL A 32 11.21 6.53 -9.86
CA VAL A 32 10.64 7.83 -9.47
C VAL A 32 11.65 8.68 -8.70
N SER A 33 11.77 9.94 -9.11
CA SER A 33 12.61 10.95 -8.45
C SER A 33 11.82 11.70 -7.39
N LEU A 34 11.98 11.33 -6.12
CA LEU A 34 11.31 12.02 -5.01
C LEU A 34 11.96 13.38 -4.72
N ARG A 35 11.10 14.37 -4.50
CA ARG A 35 11.47 15.73 -4.06
C ARG A 35 11.41 15.79 -2.53
N PRO A 36 12.17 16.67 -1.86
CA PRO A 36 12.14 16.79 -0.39
C PRO A 36 10.77 17.13 0.20
N THR A 37 9.87 17.66 -0.63
CA THR A 37 8.48 17.97 -0.23
C THR A 37 7.50 16.83 -0.46
N ASP A 38 7.84 15.84 -1.30
CA ASP A 38 6.94 14.75 -1.64
C ASP A 38 6.61 13.90 -0.41
N VAL A 39 5.38 13.40 -0.36
CA VAL A 39 4.89 12.57 0.74
C VAL A 39 4.60 11.16 0.25
N VAL A 40 5.19 10.15 0.88
CA VAL A 40 4.93 8.74 0.57
C VAL A 40 4.18 8.09 1.74
N VAL A 41 2.94 7.68 1.50
CA VAL A 41 2.14 6.88 2.43
C VAL A 41 2.57 5.42 2.31
N THR A 42 3.24 4.90 3.34
CA THR A 42 3.97 3.63 3.25
C THR A 42 3.68 2.61 4.36
N PRO A 43 2.43 2.38 4.76
CA PRO A 43 2.10 1.30 5.69
C PRO A 43 2.21 -0.07 5.01
N PHE A 44 2.30 -1.12 5.80
CA PHE A 44 2.02 -2.46 5.29
C PHE A 44 0.56 -2.56 4.81
N GLY A 45 0.29 -3.45 3.85
CA GLY A 45 -1.07 -3.64 3.34
C GLY A 45 -2.11 -3.87 4.44
N LYS A 46 -3.26 -3.23 4.33
CA LYS A 46 -4.39 -3.27 5.29
C LYS A 46 -4.13 -2.61 6.66
N SER A 47 -3.10 -1.77 6.75
CA SER A 47 -2.79 -0.98 7.95
C SER A 47 -3.21 0.50 7.79
N GLY A 48 -4.34 0.78 7.14
CA GLY A 48 -4.88 2.14 7.04
C GLY A 48 -4.43 2.94 5.81
N THR A 49 -3.85 2.30 4.78
CA THR A 49 -3.30 2.97 3.60
C THR A 49 -4.29 3.92 2.94
N THR A 50 -5.48 3.44 2.57
CA THR A 50 -6.50 4.24 1.89
C THR A 50 -6.96 5.43 2.74
N TRP A 51 -7.14 5.22 4.03
CA TRP A 51 -7.50 6.30 4.96
C TRP A 51 -6.41 7.37 5.02
N THR A 52 -5.15 6.97 5.17
CA THR A 52 -4.02 7.90 5.18
C THR A 52 -3.85 8.62 3.84
N GLN A 53 -4.06 7.93 2.70
CA GLN A 53 -4.09 8.57 1.38
C GLN A 53 -5.17 9.66 1.33
N GLN A 54 -6.38 9.38 1.85
CA GLN A 54 -7.48 10.34 1.92
C GLN A 54 -7.09 11.56 2.77
N ILE A 55 -6.54 11.34 3.97
CA ILE A 55 -6.09 12.43 4.85
C ILE A 55 -5.06 13.31 4.13
N VAL A 56 -4.01 12.71 3.56
CA VAL A 56 -2.96 13.45 2.84
C VAL A 56 -3.54 14.23 1.65
N HIS A 57 -4.43 13.59 0.88
CA HIS A 57 -5.03 14.26 -0.28
C HIS A 57 -5.94 15.41 0.13
N THR A 58 -6.79 15.20 1.12
CA THR A 58 -7.69 16.24 1.65
C THR A 58 -6.91 17.43 2.20
N LEU A 59 -5.84 17.19 2.96
CA LEU A 59 -5.00 18.26 3.51
C LEU A 59 -4.31 19.07 2.42
N ARG A 60 -3.65 18.41 1.44
CA ARG A 60 -2.90 19.11 0.38
C ARG A 60 -3.78 19.86 -0.61
N THR A 61 -5.03 19.41 -0.79
CA THR A 61 -6.01 20.01 -1.70
C THR A 61 -7.02 20.94 -1.03
N ARG A 62 -6.99 21.02 0.31
CA ARG A 62 -7.98 21.75 1.11
C ARG A 62 -9.40 21.23 0.93
N GLY A 63 -9.56 19.91 0.82
CA GLY A 63 -10.87 19.25 0.80
C GLY A 63 -11.39 18.85 -0.58
N ASP A 64 -10.57 18.89 -1.62
CA ASP A 64 -10.99 18.40 -2.93
C ASP A 64 -11.20 16.87 -2.91
N MET A 65 -12.43 16.45 -3.29
CA MET A 65 -12.83 15.05 -3.37
C MET A 65 -13.23 14.66 -4.81
N ASP A 66 -12.87 15.47 -5.81
CA ASP A 66 -13.17 15.20 -7.22
C ASP A 66 -12.18 14.20 -7.81
N PHE A 67 -12.37 12.93 -7.48
CA PHE A 67 -11.67 11.76 -8.04
C PHE A 67 -12.55 10.50 -7.88
N ASP A 68 -12.43 9.58 -8.82
CA ASP A 68 -13.13 8.29 -8.80
C ASP A 68 -12.38 7.21 -8.01
N ASP A 69 -11.04 7.27 -7.97
CA ASP A 69 -10.17 6.38 -7.22
C ASP A 69 -9.00 7.16 -6.62
N ILE A 70 -8.80 7.02 -5.30
CA ILE A 70 -7.71 7.69 -4.58
C ILE A 70 -6.33 7.35 -5.17
N SER A 71 -6.15 6.19 -5.77
CA SER A 71 -4.88 5.78 -6.38
C SER A 71 -4.57 6.53 -7.68
N ARG A 72 -5.54 7.25 -8.26
CA ARG A 72 -5.29 8.15 -9.42
C ARG A 72 -4.68 9.48 -9.00
N VAL A 73 -5.00 9.93 -7.80
CA VAL A 73 -4.50 11.21 -7.25
C VAL A 73 -3.35 11.02 -6.26
N VAL A 74 -3.23 9.84 -5.65
CA VAL A 74 -2.10 9.40 -4.81
C VAL A 74 -1.58 8.07 -5.38
N PRO A 75 -0.77 8.10 -6.46
CA PRO A 75 -0.38 6.90 -7.21
C PRO A 75 0.40 5.89 -6.38
N TRP A 76 0.24 4.61 -6.75
CA TRP A 76 0.95 3.50 -6.14
C TRP A 76 2.26 3.22 -6.89
N ILE A 77 3.39 3.49 -6.23
CA ILE A 77 4.74 3.39 -6.82
C ILE A 77 4.98 2.03 -7.47
N GLU A 78 4.75 0.91 -6.75
CA GLU A 78 5.10 -0.43 -7.21
C GLU A 78 4.34 -0.92 -8.43
N VAL A 79 3.18 -0.33 -8.74
CA VAL A 79 2.33 -0.78 -9.87
C VAL A 79 2.06 0.31 -10.89
N SER A 80 2.68 1.47 -10.75
CA SER A 80 2.46 2.64 -11.63
C SER A 80 2.66 2.29 -13.10
N ALA A 81 3.72 1.55 -13.43
CA ALA A 81 4.00 1.14 -14.81
C ALA A 81 2.96 0.16 -15.38
N ALA A 82 2.35 -0.70 -14.54
CA ALA A 82 1.27 -1.57 -14.99
C ALA A 82 -0.06 -0.82 -15.22
N LEU A 83 -0.19 0.37 -14.65
CA LEU A 83 -1.35 1.26 -14.78
C LEU A 83 -1.12 2.43 -15.75
N ASP A 84 0.02 2.44 -16.42
CA ASP A 84 0.45 3.52 -17.33
C ASP A 84 0.42 4.91 -16.66
N ILE A 85 0.89 4.97 -15.41
CA ILE A 85 0.96 6.19 -14.60
C ILE A 85 2.41 6.69 -14.57
N ASP A 86 2.63 7.92 -15.06
CA ASP A 86 3.89 8.64 -14.92
C ASP A 86 3.97 9.25 -13.51
N LEU A 87 4.88 8.72 -12.68
CA LEU A 87 5.10 9.19 -11.30
C LEU A 87 5.82 10.54 -11.23
N ASP A 88 6.53 10.97 -12.29
CA ASP A 88 7.22 12.24 -12.33
C ASP A 88 6.35 13.39 -12.87
N ALA A 89 5.16 13.08 -13.40
CA ALA A 89 4.18 14.06 -13.81
C ALA A 89 3.73 14.96 -12.65
N GLU A 90 3.27 16.15 -13.00
CA GLU A 90 2.63 17.04 -12.04
C GLU A 90 1.32 16.44 -11.52
N GLN A 91 1.12 16.53 -10.21
CA GLN A 91 -0.11 16.06 -9.57
C GLN A 91 -1.08 17.23 -9.35
N LYS A 92 -2.35 16.92 -9.11
CA LYS A 92 -3.44 17.88 -8.87
C LYS A 92 -3.13 18.93 -7.80
N ALA A 93 -2.24 18.62 -6.84
CA ALA A 93 -1.82 19.53 -5.77
C ALA A 93 -0.41 19.21 -5.27
N ASN A 94 0.20 20.22 -4.64
CA ASN A 94 1.48 20.10 -3.95
C ASN A 94 1.25 20.02 -2.42
N PRO A 95 2.09 19.27 -1.70
CA PRO A 95 3.16 18.40 -2.21
C PRO A 95 2.62 17.24 -3.05
N ARG A 96 3.44 16.65 -3.94
CA ARG A 96 3.09 15.38 -4.57
C ARG A 96 2.95 14.32 -3.49
N ALA A 97 2.03 13.41 -3.69
CA ALA A 97 1.78 12.31 -2.74
C ALA A 97 1.74 10.98 -3.47
N PHE A 98 2.29 9.95 -2.84
CA PHE A 98 2.40 8.60 -3.38
C PHE A 98 1.99 7.59 -2.32
N LYS A 99 1.65 6.39 -2.79
CA LYS A 99 1.42 5.21 -1.96
C LYS A 99 2.50 4.17 -2.24
N SER A 100 2.93 3.46 -1.20
CA SER A 100 3.81 2.31 -1.32
C SER A 100 3.56 1.30 -0.20
N HIS A 101 3.98 0.04 -0.41
CA HIS A 101 4.04 -1.00 0.63
C HIS A 101 5.46 -1.56 0.77
N LEU A 102 6.46 -0.85 0.27
CA LEU A 102 7.85 -1.26 0.31
C LEU A 102 8.42 -1.19 1.74
N ALA A 103 9.29 -2.12 2.05
CA ALA A 103 10.23 -1.99 3.15
C ALA A 103 11.20 -0.83 2.91
N TRP A 104 11.84 -0.31 3.96
CA TRP A 104 12.74 0.83 3.85
C TRP A 104 13.88 0.64 2.83
N GLY A 105 14.47 -0.56 2.76
CA GLY A 105 15.60 -0.82 1.86
C GLY A 105 15.34 -0.40 0.41
N PRO A 106 14.35 -0.99 -0.28
CA PRO A 106 14.03 -0.66 -1.67
C PRO A 106 13.24 0.65 -1.86
N MET A 107 12.74 1.28 -0.80
CA MET A 107 11.98 2.54 -0.91
C MET A 107 12.81 3.63 -1.59
N PRO A 108 12.30 4.35 -2.61
CA PRO A 108 12.91 5.56 -3.12
C PRO A 108 13.14 6.58 -2.02
N LYS A 109 14.30 7.25 -2.04
CA LYS A 109 14.72 8.19 -0.98
C LYS A 109 14.55 9.64 -1.42
N GLY A 110 14.52 10.56 -0.43
CA GLY A 110 14.52 11.99 -0.67
C GLY A 110 13.20 12.70 -0.43
N GLY A 111 12.11 11.96 -0.12
CA GLY A 111 10.82 12.50 0.30
C GLY A 111 10.58 12.42 1.80
N LYS A 112 9.34 12.64 2.20
CA LYS A 112 8.81 12.44 3.56
C LYS A 112 7.92 11.21 3.58
N TYR A 113 7.90 10.47 4.68
CA TYR A 113 7.24 9.17 4.76
C TYR A 113 6.24 9.13 5.90
N ILE A 114 5.04 8.62 5.63
CA ILE A 114 4.03 8.35 6.65
C ILE A 114 3.85 6.84 6.73
N ASN A 115 4.34 6.25 7.81
CA ASN A 115 4.18 4.82 8.07
C ASN A 115 3.12 4.61 9.14
N VAL A 116 2.12 3.79 8.86
CA VAL A 116 1.07 3.43 9.81
C VAL A 116 1.23 1.96 10.16
N VAL A 117 1.34 1.67 11.44
CA VAL A 117 1.33 0.30 11.97
C VAL A 117 -0.06 -0.04 12.49
N ARG A 118 -0.41 -1.30 12.44
CA ARG A 118 -1.69 -1.83 12.91
C ARG A 118 -1.45 -3.16 13.61
N ASP A 119 -2.34 -3.55 14.51
CA ASP A 119 -2.31 -4.91 15.05
C ASP A 119 -2.21 -5.94 13.91
N PRO A 120 -1.21 -6.84 13.92
CA PRO A 120 -0.97 -7.78 12.84
C PRO A 120 -2.11 -8.80 12.64
N VAL A 121 -2.88 -9.12 13.69
CA VAL A 121 -4.03 -10.02 13.59
C VAL A 121 -5.16 -9.32 12.85
N ASP A 122 -5.46 -8.07 13.23
CA ASP A 122 -6.48 -7.26 12.55
C ASP A 122 -6.12 -6.98 11.09
N ALA A 123 -4.85 -6.70 10.82
CA ALA A 123 -4.36 -6.53 9.46
C ALA A 123 -4.50 -7.80 8.63
N ALA A 124 -4.22 -8.98 9.21
CA ALA A 124 -4.38 -10.28 8.56
C ALA A 124 -5.85 -10.59 8.24
N ILE A 125 -6.74 -10.39 9.20
CA ILE A 125 -8.20 -10.58 9.02
C ILE A 125 -8.71 -9.63 7.92
N SER A 126 -8.31 -8.37 7.97
CA SER A 126 -8.66 -7.38 6.93
C SER A 126 -8.10 -7.75 5.56
N MET A 127 -6.90 -8.35 5.49
CA MET A 127 -6.32 -8.82 4.24
C MET A 127 -7.09 -10.00 3.66
N HIS A 128 -7.49 -10.97 4.49
CA HIS A 128 -8.32 -12.10 4.06
C HIS A 128 -9.64 -11.62 3.46
N ARG A 129 -10.37 -10.75 4.17
CA ARG A 129 -11.63 -10.16 3.69
C ARG A 129 -11.46 -9.39 2.38
N PHE A 130 -10.36 -8.65 2.25
CA PHE A 130 -10.03 -7.95 1.01
C PHE A 130 -9.78 -8.92 -0.14
N GLN A 131 -9.04 -10.02 0.11
CA GLN A 131 -8.81 -11.04 -0.90
C GLN A 131 -10.12 -11.70 -1.35
N GLU A 132 -11.04 -12.05 -0.44
CA GLU A 132 -12.35 -12.57 -0.77
C GLU A 132 -13.23 -11.55 -1.52
N GLY A 133 -13.09 -10.28 -1.22
CA GLY A 133 -13.82 -9.23 -1.91
C GLY A 133 -13.42 -9.07 -3.38
N TRP A 134 -12.15 -9.27 -3.71
CA TRP A 134 -11.60 -8.91 -5.03
C TRP A 134 -10.99 -10.06 -5.84
N PHE A 135 -10.36 -11.02 -5.21
CA PHE A 135 -9.50 -11.98 -5.89
C PHE A 135 -9.89 -13.44 -5.64
N LEU A 136 -10.23 -13.79 -4.41
CA LEU A 136 -10.64 -15.13 -4.01
C LEU A 136 -12.14 -15.32 -4.18
N GLU A 137 -12.54 -16.55 -4.54
CA GLU A 137 -13.92 -16.99 -4.40
C GLU A 137 -14.26 -17.07 -2.90
N PRO A 138 -15.35 -16.45 -2.43
CA PRO A 138 -15.70 -16.47 -1.02
C PRO A 138 -15.75 -17.88 -0.44
N GLY A 139 -15.07 -18.12 0.67
CA GLY A 139 -14.99 -19.41 1.33
C GLY A 139 -14.04 -20.44 0.70
N ALA A 140 -13.37 -20.10 -0.42
CA ALA A 140 -12.43 -21.03 -1.06
C ALA A 140 -11.14 -21.25 -0.25
N VAL A 141 -10.75 -20.28 0.57
CA VAL A 141 -9.60 -20.36 1.48
C VAL A 141 -10.06 -19.92 2.86
N SER A 142 -9.96 -20.79 3.85
CA SER A 142 -10.32 -20.45 5.22
C SER A 142 -9.38 -19.37 5.80
N LEU A 143 -9.86 -18.64 6.82
CA LEU A 143 -9.03 -17.64 7.50
C LEU A 143 -7.75 -18.26 8.09
N ASP A 144 -7.86 -19.43 8.71
CA ASP A 144 -6.72 -20.14 9.29
C ASP A 144 -5.69 -20.54 8.24
N GLU A 145 -6.16 -21.08 7.12
CA GLU A 145 -5.28 -21.41 6.00
C GLU A 145 -4.60 -20.16 5.42
N PHE A 146 -5.36 -19.09 5.25
CA PHE A 146 -4.82 -17.82 4.78
C PHE A 146 -3.75 -17.27 5.71
N ILE A 147 -3.99 -17.26 7.03
CA ILE A 147 -3.03 -16.77 8.02
C ILE A 147 -1.76 -17.63 7.98
N VAL A 148 -1.87 -18.92 8.08
CA VAL A 148 -0.71 -19.83 8.21
C VAL A 148 0.09 -19.92 6.90
N LYS A 149 -0.59 -20.16 5.77
CA LYS A 149 0.08 -20.43 4.48
C LYS A 149 0.28 -19.18 3.61
N GLY A 150 -0.43 -18.09 3.89
CA GLY A 150 -0.35 -16.82 3.14
C GLY A 150 0.33 -15.73 3.93
N TYR A 151 -0.34 -15.21 4.94
CA TYR A 151 0.08 -13.98 5.64
C TYR A 151 1.37 -14.14 6.44
N LEU A 152 1.51 -15.24 7.19
CA LEU A 152 2.69 -15.49 8.04
C LEU A 152 3.83 -16.17 7.30
N LYS A 153 3.58 -16.82 6.17
CA LYS A 153 4.56 -17.67 5.45
C LYS A 153 5.91 -16.97 5.25
N ASP A 154 5.88 -15.75 4.69
CA ASP A 154 7.08 -14.99 4.35
C ASP A 154 7.39 -13.91 5.39
N ARG A 155 6.65 -13.84 6.48
CA ARG A 155 6.79 -12.83 7.55
C ARG A 155 6.86 -11.39 7.01
N ARG A 156 6.19 -11.09 5.91
CA ARG A 156 6.29 -9.79 5.20
C ARG A 156 5.91 -8.61 6.07
N TYR A 157 4.88 -8.76 6.92
CA TYR A 157 4.48 -7.72 7.87
C TYR A 157 5.64 -7.34 8.81
N TYR A 158 6.27 -8.35 9.42
CA TYR A 158 7.38 -8.14 10.35
C TYR A 158 8.65 -7.63 9.67
N HIS A 159 8.92 -8.07 8.45
CA HIS A 159 10.04 -7.54 7.66
C HIS A 159 9.83 -6.07 7.34
N HIS A 160 8.61 -5.68 6.93
CA HIS A 160 8.27 -4.31 6.69
C HIS A 160 8.41 -3.47 7.98
N LEU A 161 7.74 -3.84 9.07
CA LEU A 161 7.80 -3.16 10.35
C LEU A 161 9.25 -3.04 10.85
N LYS A 162 10.02 -4.14 10.84
CA LYS A 162 11.42 -4.15 11.28
C LYS A 162 12.31 -3.24 10.44
N SER A 163 12.02 -3.05 9.16
CA SER A 163 12.79 -2.17 8.29
C SER A 163 12.54 -0.69 8.57
N TRP A 164 11.31 -0.33 8.94
CA TRP A 164 10.88 1.03 9.23
C TRP A 164 11.10 1.45 10.69
N TRP A 165 11.03 0.54 11.64
CA TRP A 165 11.11 0.82 13.07
C TRP A 165 12.34 1.63 13.49
N PRO A 166 13.56 1.36 12.98
CA PRO A 166 14.73 2.19 13.28
C PRO A 166 14.60 3.65 12.83
N ARG A 167 13.71 3.93 11.87
CA ARG A 167 13.48 5.25 11.28
C ARG A 167 12.36 6.06 11.95
N ARG A 168 11.67 5.49 12.94
CA ARG A 168 10.49 6.10 13.57
C ARG A 168 10.70 7.47 14.21
N ASN A 169 11.95 7.86 14.44
CA ASN A 169 12.34 9.15 15.03
C ASN A 169 13.10 10.04 14.02
N ASP A 170 13.23 9.64 12.75
CA ASP A 170 13.88 10.46 11.73
C ASP A 170 12.96 11.63 11.36
N ASP A 171 13.52 12.80 11.06
CA ASP A 171 12.78 14.05 10.80
C ASP A 171 11.89 13.99 9.56
N ASP A 172 12.17 13.07 8.65
CA ASP A 172 11.41 12.83 7.43
C ASP A 172 10.41 11.67 7.55
N VAL A 173 10.24 11.07 8.75
CA VAL A 173 9.34 9.93 8.98
C VAL A 173 8.30 10.25 10.05
N LEU A 174 7.02 10.21 9.68
CA LEU A 174 5.91 10.21 10.63
C LEU A 174 5.44 8.76 10.85
N PHE A 175 5.54 8.28 12.08
CA PHE A 175 5.14 6.93 12.47
C PHE A 175 3.85 6.98 13.31
N LEU A 176 2.77 6.35 12.83
CA LEU A 176 1.45 6.38 13.43
C LEU A 176 0.98 4.98 13.81
N ALA A 177 0.15 4.86 14.83
CA ALA A 177 -0.60 3.66 15.15
C ALA A 177 -2.04 3.79 14.66
N TYR A 178 -2.50 2.82 13.89
CA TYR A 178 -3.86 2.79 13.32
C TYR A 178 -4.93 2.90 14.40
N GLU A 179 -4.72 2.21 15.52
CA GLU A 179 -5.63 2.19 16.65
C GLU A 179 -5.78 3.59 17.29
N HIS A 180 -4.67 4.32 17.46
CA HIS A 180 -4.71 5.70 17.97
C HIS A 180 -5.42 6.65 16.98
N MET A 181 -5.22 6.44 15.68
CA MET A 181 -5.95 7.24 14.68
C MET A 181 -7.47 7.03 14.75
N LEU A 182 -7.94 5.86 15.23
CA LEU A 182 -9.38 5.60 15.42
C LEU A 182 -9.95 6.29 16.67
N GLU A 183 -9.13 6.50 17.71
CA GLU A 183 -9.54 7.12 18.97
C GLU A 183 -9.63 8.65 18.85
N ASP A 184 -8.73 9.27 18.08
CA ASP A 184 -8.54 10.71 18.00
C ASP A 184 -8.93 11.32 16.64
N GLY A 185 -9.46 10.51 15.68
CA GLY A 185 -9.75 10.89 14.30
C GLY A 185 -11.20 11.27 13.99
#